data_80e3b3c482c5947cee145c3523f5793e
#
_entry.id   80e3b3c482c5947cee145c3523f5793e
#
_cell.length_a   1.000
_cell.length_b   1.000
_cell.length_c   1.000
_cell.angle_alpha   90.00
_cell.angle_beta   90.00
_cell.angle_gamma   90.00
#
_symmetry.space_group_name_H-M   'P 1'
#
loop_
_entity.id
_entity.type
_entity.pdbx_description
1 polymer ?
#
loop_
_entity_poly.entity_id
_entity_poly.type
_entity_poly.pdbx_seq_one_letter_code
_entity_poly.pdbx_strand_id
1 'polypeptide(L)'
;MSIEKPTSSTDKSVENFEVLIVEDEKRLADIHAEFIEKNFNLRIVGIASTLQEARRLLQQYRPRLMLLDNYLPDGEGISLIESELMKGMNCSVIFITAASDMDTCAQAIRCGAFDYIIKPVSYPRLRSSLERFIQFVKAQYTYKYVDQQNVDVLYQLQSSAAPTGSTVKGIEENTLNLIQQIFHDAPDTLFSVDEVVARTGLSKTTARRYLEHSLENRFLDVQMLYGKIGHPRRLYRKNNG
;
A
#
# COMPACT_ATOMS: atom_id res chain seq x y z
N MET A 1 49.89 -4.98 -5.99
CA MET A 1 48.84 -5.02 -4.97
C MET A 1 47.53 -4.67 -5.68
N SER A 2 46.81 -5.68 -6.13
CA SER A 2 45.56 -5.54 -6.88
C SER A 2 44.41 -5.49 -5.89
N ILE A 3 43.64 -4.41 -5.95
CA ILE A 3 42.46 -4.22 -5.10
C ILE A 3 41.27 -4.90 -5.81
N GLU A 4 40.89 -6.06 -5.28
CA GLU A 4 39.67 -6.73 -5.70
C GLU A 4 38.47 -5.90 -5.26
N LYS A 5 37.59 -5.59 -6.23
CA LYS A 5 36.26 -5.02 -6.00
C LYS A 5 35.37 -6.10 -5.37
N PRO A 6 34.58 -5.78 -4.34
CA PRO A 6 33.62 -6.72 -3.81
C PRO A 6 32.49 -6.90 -4.83
N THR A 7 32.31 -8.12 -5.30
CA THR A 7 31.20 -8.54 -6.15
C THR A 7 29.90 -8.49 -5.33
N SER A 8 28.96 -7.71 -5.81
CA SER A 8 27.59 -7.60 -5.27
C SER A 8 26.80 -8.89 -5.54
N SER A 9 26.78 -9.80 -4.57
CA SER A 9 25.99 -11.04 -4.62
C SER A 9 24.80 -11.06 -3.64
N THR A 10 24.27 -9.89 -3.25
CA THR A 10 23.26 -9.79 -2.19
C THR A 10 21.82 -9.52 -2.67
N ASP A 11 21.57 -9.49 -3.98
CA ASP A 11 20.28 -8.95 -4.47
C ASP A 11 19.27 -9.99 -5.02
N LYS A 12 19.58 -11.29 -5.03
CA LYS A 12 18.68 -12.29 -5.60
C LYS A 12 17.85 -13.11 -4.61
N SER A 13 18.11 -13.02 -3.31
CA SER A 13 17.43 -13.84 -2.29
C SER A 13 16.24 -13.18 -1.59
N VAL A 14 15.98 -11.89 -1.83
CA VAL A 14 14.99 -11.08 -1.10
C VAL A 14 13.65 -10.92 -1.86
N GLU A 15 13.51 -11.50 -3.03
CA GLU A 15 12.39 -11.15 -3.94
C GLU A 15 11.32 -12.24 -4.14
N ASN A 16 11.44 -13.42 -3.56
CA ASN A 16 10.46 -14.49 -3.78
C ASN A 16 9.89 -14.97 -2.45
N PHE A 17 9.01 -14.17 -1.84
CA PHE A 17 8.36 -14.57 -0.60
C PHE A 17 7.20 -15.53 -0.86
N GLU A 18 7.06 -16.50 0.03
CA GLU A 18 6.01 -17.50 0.01
C GLU A 18 4.72 -16.95 0.62
N VAL A 19 3.62 -17.18 -0.08
CA VAL A 19 2.28 -16.72 0.29
C VAL A 19 1.34 -17.92 0.40
N LEU A 20 0.61 -18.00 1.49
CA LEU A 20 -0.53 -18.90 1.69
C LEU A 20 -1.83 -18.11 1.53
N ILE A 21 -2.78 -18.63 0.79
CA ILE A 21 -4.14 -18.09 0.70
C ILE A 21 -5.08 -19.02 1.46
N VAL A 22 -5.89 -18.45 2.35
CA VAL A 22 -6.90 -19.18 3.13
C VAL A 22 -8.26 -18.56 2.83
N GLU A 23 -9.02 -19.21 1.95
CA GLU A 23 -10.29 -18.74 1.39
C GLU A 23 -11.10 -19.96 0.94
N ASP A 24 -12.33 -20.10 1.39
CA ASP A 24 -13.19 -21.23 1.06
C ASP A 24 -13.85 -21.10 -0.32
N GLU A 25 -14.04 -19.88 -0.80
CA GLU A 25 -14.53 -19.63 -2.15
C GLU A 25 -13.39 -19.79 -3.17
N LYS A 26 -13.31 -20.99 -3.78
CA LYS A 26 -12.23 -21.34 -4.71
C LYS A 26 -12.01 -20.28 -5.80
N ARG A 27 -13.10 -19.77 -6.41
CA ARG A 27 -12.99 -18.76 -7.48
C ARG A 27 -12.30 -17.48 -6.99
N LEU A 28 -12.61 -17.05 -5.78
CA LEU A 28 -12.02 -15.86 -5.19
C LEU A 28 -10.55 -16.09 -4.84
N ALA A 29 -10.23 -17.26 -4.28
CA ALA A 29 -8.85 -17.67 -4.01
C ALA A 29 -7.99 -17.69 -5.30
N ASP A 30 -8.52 -18.27 -6.38
CA ASP A 30 -7.83 -18.33 -7.69
C ASP A 30 -7.59 -16.90 -8.26
N ILE A 31 -8.54 -15.99 -8.15
CA ILE A 31 -8.39 -14.59 -8.59
C ILE A 31 -7.33 -13.86 -7.77
N HIS A 32 -7.28 -14.07 -6.45
CA HIS A 32 -6.24 -13.50 -5.60
C HIS A 32 -4.86 -14.05 -5.95
N ALA A 33 -4.74 -15.36 -6.17
CA ALA A 33 -3.50 -16.00 -6.58
C ALA A 33 -3.00 -15.42 -7.92
N GLU A 34 -3.87 -15.38 -8.93
CA GLU A 34 -3.55 -14.80 -10.24
C GLU A 34 -3.11 -13.33 -10.15
N PHE A 35 -3.80 -12.52 -9.34
CA PHE A 35 -3.43 -11.13 -9.14
C PHE A 35 -2.04 -11.00 -8.52
N ILE A 36 -1.72 -11.81 -7.50
CA ILE A 36 -0.43 -11.78 -6.82
C ILE A 36 0.68 -12.21 -7.78
N GLU A 37 0.54 -13.34 -8.45
CA GLU A 37 1.56 -13.88 -9.34
C GLU A 37 1.83 -13.00 -10.57
N LYS A 38 0.79 -12.35 -11.11
CA LYS A 38 0.95 -11.42 -12.25
C LYS A 38 1.61 -10.10 -11.90
N ASN A 39 1.44 -9.60 -10.67
CA ASN A 39 1.85 -8.24 -10.33
C ASN A 39 3.04 -8.17 -9.38
N PHE A 40 3.39 -9.29 -8.74
CA PHE A 40 4.45 -9.35 -7.72
C PHE A 40 5.31 -10.59 -7.95
N ASN A 41 6.57 -10.50 -7.54
CA ASN A 41 7.45 -11.67 -7.49
C ASN A 41 7.24 -12.42 -6.16
N LEU A 42 6.01 -12.89 -5.93
CA LEU A 42 5.59 -13.67 -4.78
C LEU A 42 5.15 -15.06 -5.24
N ARG A 43 5.44 -16.08 -4.46
CA ARG A 43 5.11 -17.48 -4.78
C ARG A 43 3.95 -17.98 -3.93
N ILE A 44 2.85 -18.37 -4.56
CA ILE A 44 1.76 -19.05 -3.86
C ILE A 44 2.19 -20.48 -3.55
N VAL A 45 2.29 -20.82 -2.26
CA VAL A 45 2.70 -22.16 -1.79
C VAL A 45 1.53 -23.07 -1.49
N GLY A 46 0.33 -22.51 -1.45
CA GLY A 46 -0.90 -23.26 -1.27
C GLY A 46 -2.12 -22.37 -1.17
N ILE A 47 -3.27 -22.98 -1.40
CA ILE A 47 -4.60 -22.44 -1.14
C ILE A 47 -5.27 -23.42 -0.19
N ALA A 48 -5.77 -22.93 0.95
CA ALA A 48 -6.52 -23.67 1.93
C ALA A 48 -7.97 -23.22 1.96
N SER A 49 -8.90 -24.14 2.02
CA SER A 49 -10.33 -23.86 2.13
C SER A 49 -10.87 -24.00 3.56
N THR A 50 -10.03 -24.43 4.49
CA THR A 50 -10.38 -24.68 5.89
C THR A 50 -9.21 -24.31 6.81
N LEU A 51 -9.51 -24.06 8.09
CA LEU A 51 -8.48 -23.85 9.12
C LEU A 51 -7.58 -25.07 9.29
N GLN A 52 -8.15 -26.26 9.20
CA GLN A 52 -7.38 -27.50 9.31
C GLN A 52 -6.34 -27.61 8.19
N GLU A 53 -6.74 -27.32 6.96
CA GLU A 53 -5.83 -27.32 5.81
C GLU A 53 -4.78 -26.21 5.94
N ALA A 54 -5.20 -24.99 6.35
CA ALA A 54 -4.31 -23.87 6.59
C ALA A 54 -3.21 -24.21 7.61
N ARG A 55 -3.58 -24.85 8.76
CA ARG A 55 -2.59 -25.28 9.77
C ARG A 55 -1.57 -26.26 9.18
N ARG A 56 -2.00 -27.22 8.37
CA ARG A 56 -1.12 -28.20 7.71
C ARG A 56 -0.14 -27.48 6.76
N LEU A 57 -0.63 -26.58 5.92
CA LEU A 57 0.20 -25.84 4.95
C LEU A 57 1.15 -24.85 5.65
N LEU A 58 0.72 -24.19 6.73
CA LEU A 58 1.57 -23.33 7.56
C LEU A 58 2.76 -24.11 8.14
N GLN A 59 2.52 -25.32 8.67
CA GLN A 59 3.59 -26.16 9.21
C GLN A 59 4.57 -26.62 8.13
N GLN A 60 4.04 -26.97 6.95
CA GLN A 60 4.82 -27.51 5.84
C GLN A 60 5.69 -26.46 5.17
N TYR A 61 5.13 -25.28 4.86
CA TYR A 61 5.77 -24.27 4.01
C TYR A 61 6.32 -23.08 4.77
N ARG A 62 5.83 -22.78 5.96
CA ARG A 62 6.22 -21.61 6.76
C ARG A 62 6.23 -20.30 5.95
N PRO A 63 5.11 -19.95 5.31
CA PRO A 63 5.05 -18.79 4.41
C PRO A 63 5.35 -17.49 5.16
N ARG A 64 5.83 -16.49 4.44
CA ARG A 64 6.09 -15.15 4.98
C ARG A 64 4.83 -14.27 5.02
N LEU A 65 3.84 -14.62 4.23
CA LEU A 65 2.56 -13.91 4.15
C LEU A 65 1.41 -14.91 4.10
N MET A 66 0.33 -14.60 4.80
CA MET A 66 -0.94 -15.29 4.70
C MET A 66 -2.04 -14.27 4.36
N LEU A 67 -2.79 -14.51 3.28
CA LEU A 67 -4.08 -13.87 3.06
C LEU A 67 -5.14 -14.75 3.72
N LEU A 68 -5.95 -14.19 4.59
CA LEU A 68 -6.84 -14.96 5.46
C LEU A 68 -8.26 -14.41 5.44
N ASP A 69 -9.22 -15.23 5.02
CA ASP A 69 -10.61 -14.96 5.35
C ASP A 69 -10.92 -15.33 6.80
N ASN A 70 -11.77 -14.55 7.44
CA ASN A 70 -12.22 -14.85 8.80
C ASN A 70 -13.31 -15.92 8.84
N TYR A 71 -14.18 -16.01 7.83
CA TYR A 71 -15.29 -16.94 7.82
C TYR A 71 -14.97 -18.15 6.97
N LEU A 72 -14.61 -19.25 7.64
CA LEU A 72 -14.27 -20.52 7.02
C LEU A 72 -15.25 -21.62 7.48
N PRO A 73 -15.42 -22.71 6.71
CA PRO A 73 -16.40 -23.76 7.03
C PRO A 73 -16.20 -24.44 8.40
N ASP A 74 -14.96 -24.43 8.90
CA ASP A 74 -14.57 -25.10 10.15
C ASP A 74 -14.22 -24.12 11.28
N GLY A 75 -14.53 -22.82 11.13
CA GLY A 75 -14.37 -21.83 12.19
C GLY A 75 -13.91 -20.45 11.70
N GLU A 76 -13.53 -19.61 12.66
CA GLU A 76 -13.09 -18.25 12.40
C GLU A 76 -11.57 -18.16 12.20
N GLY A 77 -11.12 -17.47 11.15
CA GLY A 77 -9.72 -17.26 10.80
C GLY A 77 -8.90 -16.61 11.92
N ILE A 78 -9.51 -15.74 12.71
CA ILE A 78 -8.86 -15.09 13.85
C ILE A 78 -8.28 -16.13 14.84
N SER A 79 -8.94 -17.25 15.03
CA SER A 79 -8.46 -18.34 15.91
C SER A 79 -7.12 -18.93 15.44
N LEU A 80 -6.82 -18.83 14.16
CA LEU A 80 -5.55 -19.29 13.61
C LEU A 80 -4.40 -18.37 14.05
N ILE A 81 -4.61 -17.07 14.03
CA ILE A 81 -3.58 -16.09 14.45
C ILE A 81 -3.31 -16.22 15.96
N GLU A 82 -4.33 -16.43 16.76
CA GLU A 82 -4.22 -16.61 18.21
C GLU A 82 -3.54 -17.93 18.61
N SER A 83 -3.44 -18.86 17.66
CA SER A 83 -2.90 -20.19 17.94
C SER A 83 -1.40 -20.18 18.29
N GLU A 84 -0.96 -21.14 19.10
CA GLU A 84 0.46 -21.34 19.43
C GLU A 84 1.32 -21.59 18.18
N LEU A 85 0.71 -22.12 17.10
CA LEU A 85 1.39 -22.32 15.83
C LEU A 85 1.93 -21.00 15.25
N MET A 86 1.15 -19.93 15.31
CA MET A 86 1.53 -18.63 14.75
C MET A 86 2.56 -17.89 15.60
N LYS A 87 2.59 -18.09 16.92
CA LYS A 87 3.52 -17.42 17.83
C LYS A 87 5.00 -17.65 17.51
N GLY A 88 5.34 -18.77 16.89
CA GLY A 88 6.71 -19.11 16.48
C GLY A 88 7.00 -18.86 15.01
N MET A 89 6.08 -18.29 14.25
CA MET A 89 6.22 -18.08 12.81
C MET A 89 6.49 -16.62 12.48
N ASN A 90 7.40 -16.41 11.53
CA ASN A 90 7.62 -15.09 10.93
C ASN A 90 6.70 -14.92 9.70
N CYS A 91 5.39 -14.98 9.96
CA CYS A 91 4.34 -14.90 8.95
C CYS A 91 3.45 -13.68 9.22
N SER A 92 3.46 -12.73 8.30
CA SER A 92 2.52 -11.61 8.34
C SER A 92 1.15 -12.04 7.85
N VAL A 93 0.09 -11.47 8.41
CA VAL A 93 -1.29 -11.80 8.04
C VAL A 93 -2.01 -10.58 7.51
N ILE A 94 -2.59 -10.68 6.32
CA ILE A 94 -3.54 -9.72 5.76
C ILE A 94 -4.92 -10.39 5.78
N PHE A 95 -5.83 -9.84 6.56
CA PHE A 95 -7.23 -10.27 6.50
C PHE A 95 -7.90 -9.78 5.23
N ILE A 96 -8.65 -10.66 4.58
CA ILE A 96 -9.55 -10.33 3.46
C ILE A 96 -10.89 -10.97 3.76
N THR A 97 -11.82 -10.23 4.34
CA THR A 97 -13.01 -10.82 4.92
C THR A 97 -14.26 -9.97 4.76
N ALA A 98 -15.42 -10.61 4.79
CA ALA A 98 -16.72 -9.93 4.86
C ALA A 98 -17.01 -9.37 6.27
N ALA A 99 -16.21 -9.72 7.29
CA ALA A 99 -16.37 -9.19 8.64
C ALA A 99 -16.18 -7.68 8.64
N SER A 100 -17.24 -6.96 8.93
CA SER A 100 -17.27 -5.49 9.00
C SER A 100 -17.53 -4.98 10.41
N ASP A 101 -17.60 -5.89 11.39
CA ASP A 101 -17.76 -5.51 12.79
C ASP A 101 -16.43 -5.04 13.39
N MET A 102 -16.53 -4.06 14.28
CA MET A 102 -15.35 -3.45 14.91
C MET A 102 -14.65 -4.37 15.89
N ASP A 103 -15.34 -5.33 16.47
CA ASP A 103 -14.75 -6.22 17.47
C ASP A 103 -13.77 -7.19 16.79
N THR A 104 -14.17 -7.83 15.69
CA THR A 104 -13.28 -8.68 14.87
C THR A 104 -12.09 -7.90 14.33
N CYS A 105 -12.33 -6.69 13.80
CA CYS A 105 -11.25 -5.85 13.30
C CYS A 105 -10.27 -5.47 14.43
N ALA A 106 -10.76 -5.02 15.56
CA ALA A 106 -9.93 -4.67 16.71
C ALA A 106 -9.15 -5.86 17.27
N GLN A 107 -9.74 -7.06 17.26
CA GLN A 107 -9.06 -8.29 17.66
C GLN A 107 -7.94 -8.65 16.69
N ALA A 108 -8.17 -8.59 15.38
CA ALA A 108 -7.15 -8.82 14.37
C ALA A 108 -5.95 -7.87 14.53
N ILE A 109 -6.21 -6.59 14.78
CA ILE A 109 -5.15 -5.60 15.06
C ILE A 109 -4.38 -5.96 16.33
N ARG A 110 -5.06 -6.30 17.43
CA ARG A 110 -4.41 -6.71 18.69
C ARG A 110 -3.55 -7.96 18.53
N CYS A 111 -3.97 -8.87 17.65
CA CYS A 111 -3.22 -10.09 17.34
C CYS A 111 -2.07 -9.86 16.34
N GLY A 112 -1.83 -8.62 15.92
CA GLY A 112 -0.71 -8.27 15.06
C GLY A 112 -0.96 -8.50 13.57
N ALA A 113 -2.21 -8.45 13.12
CA ALA A 113 -2.51 -8.45 11.70
C ALA A 113 -1.76 -7.31 11.00
N PHE A 114 -1.10 -7.63 9.89
CA PHE A 114 -0.39 -6.65 9.09
C PHE A 114 -1.35 -5.65 8.40
N ASP A 115 -2.49 -6.16 7.95
CA ASP A 115 -3.54 -5.34 7.34
C ASP A 115 -4.91 -6.03 7.42
N TYR A 116 -5.97 -5.23 7.16
CA TYR A 116 -7.35 -5.69 7.17
C TYR A 116 -8.10 -5.08 5.97
N ILE A 117 -8.63 -5.93 5.09
CA ILE A 117 -9.32 -5.56 3.87
C ILE A 117 -10.73 -6.13 3.91
N ILE A 118 -11.73 -5.27 3.78
CA ILE A 118 -13.15 -5.67 3.77
C ILE A 118 -13.55 -6.04 2.34
N LYS A 119 -14.23 -7.18 2.18
CA LYS A 119 -14.85 -7.60 0.91
C LYS A 119 -16.02 -6.66 0.56
N PRO A 120 -16.24 -6.26 -0.70
CA PRO A 120 -15.54 -6.71 -1.90
C PRO A 120 -14.13 -6.12 -2.02
N VAL A 121 -13.17 -6.95 -2.44
CA VAL A 121 -11.76 -6.59 -2.48
C VAL A 121 -11.50 -5.52 -3.54
N SER A 122 -10.97 -4.38 -3.11
CA SER A 122 -10.40 -3.39 -4.00
C SER A 122 -8.96 -3.80 -4.36
N TYR A 123 -8.68 -4.14 -5.62
CA TYR A 123 -7.35 -4.55 -6.04
C TYR A 123 -6.27 -3.46 -5.89
N PRO A 124 -6.55 -2.16 -6.10
CA PRO A 124 -5.62 -1.10 -5.71
C PRO A 124 -5.29 -1.13 -4.21
N ARG A 125 -6.26 -1.43 -3.33
CA ARG A 125 -6.04 -1.55 -1.88
C ARG A 125 -5.20 -2.79 -1.54
N LEU A 126 -5.47 -3.94 -2.15
CA LEU A 126 -4.69 -5.16 -1.99
C LEU A 126 -3.24 -4.95 -2.50
N ARG A 127 -3.07 -4.30 -3.66
CA ARG A 127 -1.75 -3.92 -4.20
C ARG A 127 -0.95 -3.12 -3.19
N SER A 128 -1.52 -2.05 -2.67
CA SER A 128 -0.85 -1.19 -1.69
C SER A 128 -0.47 -1.95 -0.41
N SER A 129 -1.30 -2.88 0.04
CA SER A 129 -1.00 -3.74 1.19
C SER A 129 0.18 -4.67 0.93
N LEU A 130 0.23 -5.30 -0.24
CA LEU A 130 1.32 -6.17 -0.66
C LEU A 130 2.64 -5.41 -0.87
N GLU A 131 2.60 -4.23 -1.46
CA GLU A 131 3.77 -3.35 -1.62
C GLU A 131 4.36 -2.97 -0.26
N ARG A 132 3.53 -2.58 0.71
CA ARG A 132 3.97 -2.29 2.08
C ARG A 132 4.58 -3.51 2.76
N PHE A 133 3.95 -4.68 2.61
CA PHE A 133 4.50 -5.94 3.14
C PHE A 133 5.88 -6.22 2.57
N ILE A 134 6.07 -6.12 1.26
CA ILE A 134 7.36 -6.33 0.60
C ILE A 134 8.41 -5.34 1.13
N GLN A 135 8.06 -4.06 1.24
CA GLN A 135 8.94 -3.03 1.80
C GLN A 135 9.29 -3.31 3.26
N PHE A 136 8.32 -3.71 4.07
CA PHE A 136 8.51 -4.07 5.48
C PHE A 136 9.50 -5.23 5.63
N VAL A 137 9.33 -6.30 4.84
CA VAL A 137 10.23 -7.45 4.90
C VAL A 137 11.63 -7.07 4.37
N LYS A 138 11.73 -6.32 3.27
CA LYS A 138 13.01 -5.81 2.74
C LYS A 138 13.74 -4.96 3.76
N ALA A 139 13.06 -4.08 4.47
CA ALA A 139 13.62 -3.25 5.53
C ALA A 139 14.21 -4.09 6.67
N GLN A 140 13.52 -5.16 7.10
CA GLN A 140 14.02 -6.08 8.12
C GLN A 140 15.38 -6.75 7.74
N TYR A 141 15.59 -7.03 6.45
CA TYR A 141 16.86 -7.60 5.97
C TYR A 141 17.95 -6.55 5.73
N THR A 142 17.55 -5.32 5.41
CA THR A 142 18.50 -4.23 5.08
C THR A 142 19.11 -3.62 6.31
N TYR A 143 18.32 -3.40 7.36
CA TYR A 143 18.77 -2.75 8.58
C TYR A 143 19.50 -3.74 9.50
N LYS A 144 20.84 -3.63 9.53
CA LYS A 144 21.70 -4.46 10.41
C LYS A 144 21.73 -3.99 11.86
N TYR A 145 21.38 -2.73 12.09
CA TYR A 145 21.37 -2.10 13.40
C TYR A 145 20.02 -1.45 13.65
N VAL A 146 19.60 -1.49 14.90
CA VAL A 146 18.37 -0.83 15.35
C VAL A 146 18.70 0.58 15.78
N ASP A 147 18.22 1.58 15.06
CA ASP A 147 18.15 2.98 15.46
C ASP A 147 16.71 3.47 15.41
N GLN A 148 16.43 4.65 15.96
CA GLN A 148 15.07 5.16 16.06
C GLN A 148 14.44 5.38 14.66
N GLN A 149 15.24 5.82 13.69
CA GLN A 149 14.73 6.07 12.33
C GLN A 149 14.27 4.77 11.64
N ASN A 150 15.05 3.70 11.78
CA ASN A 150 14.72 2.39 11.24
C ASN A 150 13.48 1.80 11.91
N VAL A 151 13.34 1.99 13.22
CA VAL A 151 12.13 1.60 13.96
C VAL A 151 10.93 2.35 13.46
N ASP A 152 11.02 3.67 13.30
CA ASP A 152 9.92 4.51 12.81
C ASP A 152 9.48 4.11 11.40
N VAL A 153 10.43 3.80 10.50
CA VAL A 153 10.12 3.27 9.16
C VAL A 153 9.36 1.95 9.23
N LEU A 154 9.79 1.00 10.07
CA LEU A 154 9.08 -0.28 10.22
C LEU A 154 7.66 -0.10 10.77
N TYR A 155 7.48 0.76 11.78
CA TYR A 155 6.15 1.08 12.30
C TYR A 155 5.28 1.79 11.26
N GLN A 156 5.83 2.71 10.48
CA GLN A 156 5.10 3.35 9.39
C GLN A 156 4.65 2.35 8.33
N LEU A 157 5.49 1.41 7.92
CA LEU A 157 5.14 0.36 6.96
C LEU A 157 4.07 -0.60 7.50
N GLN A 158 4.08 -0.87 8.79
CA GLN A 158 3.09 -1.72 9.44
C GLN A 158 1.77 -0.98 9.74
N SER A 159 1.85 0.26 10.25
CA SER A 159 0.69 1.03 10.70
C SER A 159 0.08 1.91 9.62
N SER A 160 0.82 2.20 8.56
CA SER A 160 0.18 2.81 7.41
C SER A 160 -0.80 1.78 6.84
N ALA A 161 -2.04 1.88 7.27
CA ALA A 161 -3.06 1.82 6.25
C ALA A 161 -2.43 2.51 5.04
N ALA A 162 -2.30 1.81 3.86
CA ALA A 162 -1.89 2.46 2.62
C ALA A 162 -2.25 3.90 2.76
N PRO A 163 -1.44 4.90 2.44
CA PRO A 163 -2.03 6.17 2.47
C PRO A 163 -3.40 5.88 1.88
N THR A 164 -4.40 5.64 2.71
CA THR A 164 -5.64 6.22 2.46
C THR A 164 -5.10 7.59 2.22
N GLY A 165 -4.61 7.76 0.97
CA GLY A 165 -4.67 9.06 0.48
C GLY A 165 -6.00 9.39 1.02
N SER A 166 -6.06 10.23 2.02
CA SER A 166 -7.19 11.06 2.09
C SER A 166 -7.28 11.52 0.64
N THR A 167 -7.79 10.62 -0.20
CA THR A 167 -8.48 11.01 -1.37
C THR A 167 -9.58 11.80 -0.71
N VAL A 168 -9.24 13.06 -0.44
CA VAL A 168 -10.23 14.11 -0.26
C VAL A 168 -11.25 13.70 -1.27
N LYS A 169 -12.43 13.29 -0.78
CA LYS A 169 -13.47 12.60 -1.57
C LYS A 169 -13.40 13.18 -2.99
N GLY A 170 -12.86 12.41 -3.96
CA GLY A 170 -12.70 12.84 -5.34
C GLY A 170 -11.29 13.22 -5.85
N ILE A 171 -10.17 12.95 -5.16
CA ILE A 171 -8.81 13.07 -5.70
C ILE A 171 -8.34 11.70 -6.17
N GLU A 172 -8.19 11.51 -7.45
CA GLU A 172 -7.70 10.32 -8.12
C GLU A 172 -6.20 10.45 -8.38
N GLU A 173 -5.41 9.43 -8.05
CA GLU A 173 -3.95 9.50 -8.09
C GLU A 173 -3.42 9.77 -9.52
N ASN A 174 -3.99 9.12 -10.52
CA ASN A 174 -3.62 9.35 -11.92
C ASN A 174 -3.84 10.82 -12.35
N THR A 175 -4.96 11.42 -11.93
CA THR A 175 -5.28 12.82 -12.22
C THR A 175 -4.38 13.75 -11.42
N LEU A 176 -4.00 13.40 -10.18
CA LEU A 176 -3.05 14.18 -9.39
C LEU A 176 -1.67 14.17 -10.05
N ASN A 177 -1.18 13.01 -10.44
CA ASN A 177 0.11 12.86 -11.14
C ASN A 177 0.14 13.65 -12.45
N LEU A 178 -0.95 13.64 -13.22
CA LEU A 178 -1.07 14.43 -14.47
C LEU A 178 -0.91 15.93 -14.20
N ILE A 179 -1.53 16.45 -13.14
CA ILE A 179 -1.39 17.86 -12.76
C ILE A 179 0.03 18.16 -12.25
N GLN A 180 0.56 17.32 -11.36
CA GLN A 180 1.90 17.51 -10.80
C GLN A 180 2.99 17.47 -11.87
N GLN A 181 2.82 16.68 -12.93
CA GLN A 181 3.77 16.60 -14.04
C GLN A 181 3.97 17.97 -14.72
N ILE A 182 2.91 18.78 -14.89
CA ILE A 182 3.00 20.12 -15.47
C ILE A 182 4.00 21.01 -14.70
N PHE A 183 3.98 20.90 -13.37
CA PHE A 183 4.83 21.68 -12.48
C PHE A 183 6.22 21.05 -12.32
N HIS A 184 6.38 19.76 -12.56
CA HIS A 184 7.69 19.12 -12.64
C HIS A 184 8.43 19.55 -13.93
N ASP A 185 7.71 19.62 -15.04
CA ASP A 185 8.29 19.99 -16.35
C ASP A 185 8.65 21.49 -16.43
N ALA A 186 8.02 22.33 -15.60
CA ALA A 186 8.26 23.76 -15.57
C ALA A 186 8.18 24.33 -14.13
N PRO A 187 9.16 24.01 -13.26
CA PRO A 187 9.10 24.28 -11.82
C PRO A 187 9.04 25.77 -11.45
N ASP A 188 9.64 26.62 -12.23
CA ASP A 188 9.69 28.07 -11.98
C ASP A 188 8.54 28.84 -12.64
N THR A 189 7.67 28.14 -13.38
CA THR A 189 6.58 28.78 -14.13
C THR A 189 5.32 28.86 -13.26
N LEU A 190 4.67 30.04 -13.33
CA LEU A 190 3.38 30.26 -12.69
C LEU A 190 2.27 29.89 -13.67
N PHE A 191 1.36 29.01 -13.24
CA PHE A 191 0.20 28.58 -14.01
C PHE A 191 -1.11 29.00 -13.36
N SER A 192 -2.02 29.54 -14.16
CA SER A 192 -3.42 29.73 -13.77
C SER A 192 -4.22 28.44 -13.89
N VAL A 193 -5.40 28.39 -13.26
CA VAL A 193 -6.33 27.26 -13.41
C VAL A 193 -6.66 27.01 -14.89
N ASP A 194 -6.84 28.06 -15.67
CA ASP A 194 -7.23 27.95 -17.08
C ASP A 194 -6.10 27.33 -17.92
N GLU A 195 -4.84 27.64 -17.63
CA GLU A 195 -3.68 27.03 -18.29
C GLU A 195 -3.51 25.56 -17.93
N VAL A 196 -3.77 25.19 -16.66
CA VAL A 196 -3.78 23.79 -16.24
C VAL A 196 -4.90 23.01 -16.93
N VAL A 197 -6.10 23.58 -17.02
CA VAL A 197 -7.23 23.02 -17.78
C VAL A 197 -6.87 22.81 -19.26
N ALA A 198 -6.26 23.80 -19.90
CA ALA A 198 -5.86 23.71 -21.31
C ALA A 198 -4.83 22.58 -21.56
N ARG A 199 -3.94 22.30 -20.61
CA ARG A 199 -2.90 21.26 -20.72
C ARG A 199 -3.38 19.87 -20.37
N THR A 200 -4.33 19.74 -19.42
CA THR A 200 -4.81 18.44 -18.92
C THR A 200 -6.11 17.97 -19.56
N GLY A 201 -6.90 18.86 -20.16
CA GLY A 201 -8.25 18.56 -20.61
C GLY A 201 -9.28 18.38 -19.49
N LEU A 202 -8.92 18.62 -18.23
CA LEU A 202 -9.80 18.48 -17.08
C LEU A 202 -10.85 19.62 -17.02
N SER A 203 -11.96 19.38 -16.32
CA SER A 203 -12.90 20.46 -16.01
C SER A 203 -12.25 21.47 -15.04
N LYS A 204 -12.67 22.73 -15.12
CA LYS A 204 -12.16 23.82 -14.25
C LYS A 204 -12.37 23.52 -12.75
N THR A 205 -13.49 22.88 -12.42
CA THR A 205 -13.81 22.46 -11.04
C THR A 205 -12.86 21.36 -10.59
N THR A 206 -12.59 20.38 -11.45
CA THR A 206 -11.63 19.31 -11.17
C THR A 206 -10.23 19.87 -10.98
N ALA A 207 -9.74 20.68 -11.93
CA ALA A 207 -8.40 21.29 -11.84
C ALA A 207 -8.23 22.10 -10.54
N ARG A 208 -9.20 22.94 -10.16
CA ARG A 208 -9.15 23.70 -8.89
C ARG A 208 -9.01 22.79 -7.68
N ARG A 209 -9.81 21.74 -7.59
CA ARG A 209 -9.78 20.81 -6.45
C ARG A 209 -8.41 20.16 -6.28
N TYR A 210 -7.78 19.73 -7.38
CA TYR A 210 -6.45 19.10 -7.35
C TYR A 210 -5.32 20.10 -7.07
N LEU A 211 -5.45 21.36 -7.54
CA LEU A 211 -4.51 22.42 -7.22
C LEU A 211 -4.57 22.82 -5.74
N GLU A 212 -5.77 22.95 -5.15
CA GLU A 212 -5.93 23.21 -3.72
C GLU A 212 -5.36 22.04 -2.88
N HIS A 213 -5.63 20.78 -3.27
CA HIS A 213 -5.02 19.62 -2.63
C HIS A 213 -3.48 19.63 -2.69
N SER A 214 -2.91 20.06 -3.83
CA SER A 214 -1.45 20.16 -3.98
C SER A 214 -0.84 21.31 -3.16
N LEU A 215 -1.61 22.37 -2.89
CA LEU A 215 -1.24 23.43 -1.94
C LEU A 215 -1.24 22.93 -0.49
N GLU A 216 -2.30 22.21 -0.07
CA GLU A 216 -2.42 21.65 1.28
C GLU A 216 -1.26 20.69 1.59
N ASN A 217 -0.81 19.93 0.59
CA ASN A 217 0.35 19.03 0.69
C ASN A 217 1.71 19.71 0.47
N ARG A 218 1.75 21.04 0.38
CA ARG A 218 2.97 21.84 0.16
C ARG A 218 3.75 21.47 -1.10
N PHE A 219 3.11 20.83 -2.08
CA PHE A 219 3.72 20.58 -3.38
C PHE A 219 3.73 21.84 -4.26
N LEU A 220 2.72 22.71 -4.10
CA LEU A 220 2.61 23.99 -4.79
C LEU A 220 2.60 25.15 -3.83
N ASP A 221 3.03 26.31 -4.34
CA ASP A 221 2.80 27.64 -3.77
C ASP A 221 1.79 28.41 -4.60
N VAL A 222 1.07 29.35 -3.98
CA VAL A 222 0.12 30.21 -4.66
C VAL A 222 0.57 31.66 -4.60
N GLN A 223 0.52 32.34 -5.74
CA GLN A 223 0.72 33.79 -5.86
C GLN A 223 -0.58 34.47 -6.31
N MET A 224 -0.95 35.55 -5.65
CA MET A 224 -2.13 36.32 -6.00
C MET A 224 -1.74 37.42 -6.96
N LEU A 225 -2.34 37.45 -8.16
CA LEU A 225 -2.17 38.55 -9.13
C LEU A 225 -3.37 39.49 -9.01
N TYR A 226 -3.11 40.72 -8.58
CA TYR A 226 -4.12 41.77 -8.47
C TYR A 226 -4.16 42.59 -9.75
N GLY A 227 -5.28 42.55 -10.49
CA GLY A 227 -5.53 43.41 -11.65
C GLY A 227 -6.14 44.73 -11.25
N LYS A 228 -6.09 45.74 -12.15
CA LYS A 228 -6.71 47.07 -11.91
C LYS A 228 -8.23 47.02 -11.80
N ILE A 229 -8.89 46.01 -12.34
CA ILE A 229 -10.34 45.76 -12.27
C ILE A 229 -10.57 44.23 -12.27
N GLY A 230 -11.41 43.72 -11.35
CA GLY A 230 -11.83 42.31 -11.27
C GLY A 230 -11.30 41.58 -10.02
N HIS A 231 -11.70 40.29 -9.88
CA HIS A 231 -11.23 39.46 -8.78
C HIS A 231 -9.77 39.08 -8.95
N PRO A 232 -8.98 38.97 -7.85
CA PRO A 232 -7.59 38.55 -7.93
C PRO A 232 -7.50 37.15 -8.56
N ARG A 233 -6.50 36.96 -9.41
CA ARG A 233 -6.21 35.67 -10.06
C ARG A 233 -5.21 34.91 -9.21
N ARG A 234 -5.48 33.61 -8.96
CA ARG A 234 -4.52 32.70 -8.35
C ARG A 234 -3.62 32.09 -9.41
N LEU A 235 -2.32 32.17 -9.19
CA LEU A 235 -1.29 31.52 -9.98
C LEU A 235 -0.55 30.54 -9.07
N TYR A 236 -0.27 29.35 -9.59
CA TYR A 236 0.33 28.24 -8.87
C TYR A 236 1.71 27.96 -9.44
N ARG A 237 2.66 27.63 -8.57
CA ARG A 237 4.04 27.28 -8.91
C ARG A 237 4.48 26.12 -8.05
N LYS A 238 5.43 25.29 -8.52
CA LYS A 238 6.06 24.26 -7.69
C LYS A 238 6.74 24.90 -6.49
N ASN A 239 6.54 24.31 -5.32
CA ASN A 239 7.29 24.70 -4.13
C ASN A 239 8.72 24.14 -4.24
N ASN A 240 9.72 25.00 -4.13
CA ASN A 240 11.15 24.68 -4.23
C ASN A 240 11.86 24.69 -2.86
N GLY A 241 11.09 24.65 -1.74
CA GLY A 241 11.60 24.70 -0.38
C GLY A 241 11.95 23.37 0.25
#